data_652365bd0c4ff026358ce5b2630bef06
#
_entry.id   652365bd0c4ff026358ce5b2630bef06
#
_cell.length_a   1.000
_cell.length_b   1.000
_cell.length_c   1.000
_cell.angle_alpha   90.00
_cell.angle_beta   90.00
_cell.angle_gamma   90.00
#
_symmetry.space_group_name_H-M   'P 1'
#
loop_
_entity.id
_entity.type
_entity.pdbx_description
1 polymer ?
#
loop_
_entity_poly.entity_id
_entity_poly.type
_entity_poly.pdbx_seq_one_letter_code
_entity_poly.pdbx_strand_id
1 'polypeptide(L)'
;MARRADPTPAVFVFGAGKLGTALARALRARGVATTLRAARKGLPRTIRADVVVLAVRDRDVGPVAERMRDAGVVPVRAVVVHVSGALDAEALAPLRGSCAGVAQMHPMISFASPDVVPGLARGNVHVQGDARAVARARALARRLGMTPRTFPGLDAVAYHAAAGLVANGAAALAAVGAELLARASVPRDVAPRMLGPLLRSVADNVEKLGFPRALTGPVRRGDVAGLEKHLATLLAKLPEAVPLYRAAAEAQLPLARAIGDAPAESFDAIARALGRPARDGG
;
A
#
# COMPACT_ATOMS: atom_id res chain seq x y z
N MET A 1 4.96 -40.84 -6.11
CA MET A 1 5.79 -40.36 -4.99
C MET A 1 5.25 -39.01 -4.50
N ALA A 2 4.61 -38.97 -3.32
CA ALA A 2 4.13 -37.72 -2.72
C ALA A 2 5.34 -36.84 -2.36
N ARG A 3 5.40 -35.63 -2.91
CA ARG A 3 6.38 -34.61 -2.47
C ARG A 3 6.17 -34.42 -0.96
N ARG A 4 7.18 -34.78 -0.15
CA ARG A 4 7.20 -34.35 1.26
C ARG A 4 7.00 -32.84 1.28
N ALA A 5 5.98 -32.39 1.99
CA ALA A 5 5.77 -30.95 2.22
C ALA A 5 7.05 -30.42 2.87
N ASP A 6 7.69 -29.44 2.25
CA ASP A 6 8.84 -28.74 2.84
C ASP A 6 8.44 -28.26 4.25
N PRO A 7 9.27 -28.51 5.28
CA PRO A 7 8.93 -28.09 6.62
C PRO A 7 8.70 -26.57 6.63
N THR A 8 7.67 -26.16 7.34
CA THR A 8 7.32 -24.73 7.46
C THR A 8 8.53 -23.94 7.99
N PRO A 9 9.03 -22.96 7.23
CA PRO A 9 10.24 -22.24 7.63
C PRO A 9 10.01 -21.46 8.92
N ALA A 10 11.00 -21.48 9.84
CA ALA A 10 11.00 -20.58 10.98
C ALA A 10 11.34 -19.15 10.53
N VAL A 11 10.61 -18.17 11.05
CA VAL A 11 10.75 -16.75 10.68
C VAL A 11 11.19 -15.93 11.90
N PHE A 12 12.18 -15.07 11.71
CA PHE A 12 12.57 -14.05 12.67
C PHE A 12 12.27 -12.66 12.11
N VAL A 13 11.43 -11.89 12.79
CA VAL A 13 11.09 -10.52 12.42
C VAL A 13 11.84 -9.55 13.34
N PHE A 14 12.69 -8.73 12.75
CA PHE A 14 13.41 -7.65 13.43
C PHE A 14 12.73 -6.31 13.12
N GLY A 15 12.13 -5.72 14.14
CA GLY A 15 11.33 -4.51 14.04
C GLY A 15 9.87 -4.79 14.45
N ALA A 16 9.45 -4.27 15.61
CA ALA A 16 8.10 -4.44 16.17
C ALA A 16 7.26 -3.19 15.97
N GLY A 17 7.37 -2.56 14.79
CA GLY A 17 6.48 -1.51 14.32
C GLY A 17 5.14 -2.07 13.81
N LYS A 18 4.32 -1.21 13.20
CA LYS A 18 2.99 -1.56 12.68
C LYS A 18 3.04 -2.78 11.76
N LEU A 19 3.88 -2.74 10.73
CA LEU A 19 4.03 -3.83 9.75
C LEU A 19 4.65 -5.08 10.38
N GLY A 20 5.77 -4.96 11.10
CA GLY A 20 6.46 -6.11 11.66
C GLY A 20 5.61 -6.88 12.68
N THR A 21 4.83 -6.19 13.51
CA THR A 21 3.91 -6.81 14.47
C THR A 21 2.74 -7.49 13.75
N ALA A 22 2.12 -6.81 12.78
CA ALA A 22 1.01 -7.38 12.01
C ALA A 22 1.47 -8.62 11.22
N LEU A 23 2.65 -8.55 10.57
CA LEU A 23 3.23 -9.66 9.85
C LEU A 23 3.50 -10.87 10.75
N ALA A 24 4.13 -10.63 11.92
CA ALA A 24 4.41 -11.71 12.87
C ALA A 24 3.13 -12.37 13.40
N ARG A 25 2.09 -11.59 13.70
CA ARG A 25 0.77 -12.11 14.11
C ARG A 25 0.14 -12.94 12.99
N ALA A 26 0.13 -12.42 11.76
CA ALA A 26 -0.44 -13.12 10.61
C ALA A 26 0.28 -14.44 10.30
N LEU A 27 1.59 -14.50 10.43
CA LEU A 27 2.38 -15.70 10.24
C LEU A 27 2.07 -16.75 11.33
N ARG A 28 2.04 -16.34 12.60
CA ARG A 28 1.68 -17.23 13.72
C ARG A 28 0.28 -17.81 13.58
N ALA A 29 -0.69 -16.98 13.17
CA ALA A 29 -2.07 -17.43 12.92
C ALA A 29 -2.15 -18.49 11.80
N ARG A 30 -1.12 -18.62 10.97
CA ARG A 30 -0.99 -19.65 9.90
C ARG A 30 -0.02 -20.78 10.27
N GLY A 31 0.30 -20.92 11.55
CA GLY A 31 1.15 -22.01 12.05
C GLY A 31 2.64 -21.85 11.71
N VAL A 32 3.09 -20.65 11.35
CA VAL A 32 4.51 -20.39 11.10
C VAL A 32 5.21 -20.03 12.41
N ALA A 33 6.23 -20.80 12.78
CA ALA A 33 7.09 -20.51 13.93
C ALA A 33 7.75 -19.13 13.73
N THR A 34 7.28 -18.13 14.46
CA THR A 34 7.70 -16.72 14.24
C THR A 34 8.16 -16.07 15.54
N THR A 35 9.40 -15.58 15.55
CA THR A 35 9.95 -14.75 16.61
C THR A 35 9.90 -13.28 16.19
N LEU A 36 9.39 -12.40 17.05
CA LEU A 36 9.37 -10.96 16.84
C LEU A 36 10.29 -10.29 17.87
N ARG A 37 11.21 -9.45 17.41
CA ARG A 37 12.09 -8.66 18.27
C ARG A 37 12.03 -7.18 17.90
N ALA A 38 11.73 -6.34 18.88
CA ALA A 38 11.76 -4.89 18.68
C ALA A 38 13.20 -4.40 18.45
N ALA A 39 13.42 -3.56 17.44
CA ALA A 39 14.75 -3.05 17.08
C ALA A 39 15.45 -2.30 18.24
N ARG A 40 14.66 -1.62 19.09
CA ARG A 40 15.19 -0.93 20.29
C ARG A 40 15.88 -1.87 21.31
N LYS A 41 15.62 -3.18 21.23
CA LYS A 41 16.26 -4.18 22.09
C LYS A 41 17.64 -4.63 21.56
N GLY A 42 18.12 -4.01 20.48
CA GLY A 42 19.37 -4.40 19.81
C GLY A 42 19.28 -5.76 19.12
N LEU A 43 20.39 -6.18 18.51
CA LEU A 43 20.51 -7.50 17.89
C LEU A 43 20.51 -8.61 18.95
N PRO A 44 19.97 -9.79 18.64
CA PRO A 44 20.12 -10.97 19.50
C PRO A 44 21.55 -11.53 19.36
N ARG A 45 21.98 -12.33 20.30
CA ARG A 45 23.29 -13.05 20.21
C ARG A 45 23.30 -14.06 19.05
N THR A 46 22.15 -14.64 18.73
CA THR A 46 21.99 -15.65 17.66
C THR A 46 20.56 -15.59 17.14
N ILE A 47 20.38 -15.74 15.83
CA ILE A 47 19.10 -15.92 15.17
C ILE A 47 18.94 -17.40 14.81
N ARG A 48 17.80 -18.00 15.15
CA ARG A 48 17.44 -19.37 14.77
C ARG A 48 16.21 -19.31 13.87
N ALA A 49 16.44 -19.05 12.58
CA ALA A 49 15.37 -18.92 11.59
C ALA A 49 15.89 -19.30 10.19
N ASP A 50 14.96 -19.63 9.30
CA ASP A 50 15.23 -19.87 7.87
C ASP A 50 14.99 -18.60 7.05
N VAL A 51 14.15 -17.68 7.56
CA VAL A 51 13.88 -16.39 6.97
C VAL A 51 14.01 -15.29 8.05
N VAL A 52 14.84 -14.30 7.79
CA VAL A 52 14.98 -13.10 8.62
C VAL A 52 14.30 -11.94 7.90
N VAL A 53 13.35 -11.30 8.57
CA VAL A 53 12.60 -10.16 8.01
C VAL A 53 13.01 -8.88 8.73
N LEU A 54 13.56 -7.90 8.01
CA LEU A 54 13.84 -6.55 8.53
C LEU A 54 12.61 -5.67 8.31
N ALA A 55 11.88 -5.38 9.39
CA ALA A 55 10.72 -4.51 9.41
C ALA A 55 11.05 -3.21 10.17
N VAL A 56 12.12 -2.56 9.79
CA VAL A 56 12.62 -1.29 10.32
C VAL A 56 12.33 -0.14 9.36
N ARG A 57 12.64 1.09 9.72
CA ARG A 57 12.50 2.25 8.81
C ARG A 57 13.51 2.10 7.67
N ASP A 58 13.18 2.65 6.50
CA ASP A 58 14.00 2.55 5.29
C ASP A 58 15.46 2.95 5.53
N ARG A 59 15.68 4.09 6.18
CA ARG A 59 17.01 4.60 6.54
C ARG A 59 17.82 3.67 7.45
N ASP A 60 17.15 2.75 8.15
CA ASP A 60 17.78 1.85 9.11
C ASP A 60 18.09 0.47 8.51
N VAL A 61 17.60 0.16 7.28
CA VAL A 61 17.76 -1.17 6.65
C VAL A 61 19.24 -1.49 6.42
N GLY A 62 19.97 -0.63 5.71
CA GLY A 62 21.40 -0.81 5.44
C GLY A 62 22.24 -0.88 6.73
N PRO A 63 22.16 0.11 7.63
CA PRO A 63 22.86 0.08 8.92
C PRO A 63 22.56 -1.15 9.77
N VAL A 64 21.34 -1.67 9.74
CA VAL A 64 20.99 -2.92 10.44
C VAL A 64 21.63 -4.13 9.76
N ALA A 65 21.64 -4.17 8.42
CA ALA A 65 22.28 -5.23 7.65
C ALA A 65 23.79 -5.31 7.95
N GLU A 66 24.49 -4.18 7.97
CA GLU A 66 25.90 -4.08 8.34
C GLU A 66 26.15 -4.62 9.76
N ARG A 67 25.41 -4.13 10.74
CA ARG A 67 25.54 -4.62 12.13
C ARG A 67 25.24 -6.10 12.27
N MET A 68 24.28 -6.66 11.52
CA MET A 68 23.99 -8.10 11.53
C MET A 68 25.13 -8.92 10.93
N ARG A 69 25.76 -8.42 9.86
CA ARG A 69 26.97 -9.01 9.27
C ARG A 69 28.11 -9.04 10.28
N ASP A 70 28.44 -7.89 10.86
CA ASP A 70 29.59 -7.72 11.76
C ASP A 70 29.43 -8.55 13.03
N ALA A 71 28.21 -8.69 13.53
CA ALA A 71 27.90 -9.52 14.68
C ALA A 71 27.76 -11.02 14.35
N GLY A 72 27.78 -11.42 13.07
CA GLY A 72 27.66 -12.82 12.65
C GLY A 72 26.37 -13.51 13.12
N VAL A 73 25.28 -12.78 13.35
CA VAL A 73 24.08 -13.31 13.99
C VAL A 73 23.12 -14.02 13.04
N VAL A 74 23.27 -13.80 11.72
CA VAL A 74 22.41 -14.40 10.69
C VAL A 74 22.92 -15.80 10.34
N PRO A 75 22.09 -16.84 10.37
CA PRO A 75 22.51 -18.17 9.94
C PRO A 75 22.85 -18.18 8.44
N VAL A 76 23.95 -18.81 8.07
CA VAL A 76 24.41 -18.90 6.66
C VAL A 76 23.34 -19.50 5.74
N ARG A 77 22.50 -20.42 6.24
CA ARG A 77 21.41 -21.03 5.48
C ARG A 77 20.16 -20.16 5.36
N ALA A 78 20.03 -19.12 6.19
CA ALA A 78 18.87 -18.24 6.19
C ALA A 78 18.89 -17.27 5.03
N VAL A 79 17.72 -16.87 4.54
CA VAL A 79 17.58 -15.74 3.65
C VAL A 79 17.17 -14.50 4.45
N VAL A 80 17.62 -13.33 4.02
CA VAL A 80 17.24 -12.06 4.65
C VAL A 80 16.39 -11.27 3.70
N VAL A 81 15.27 -10.76 4.18
CA VAL A 81 14.37 -9.90 3.40
C VAL A 81 14.06 -8.61 4.15
N HIS A 82 13.92 -7.50 3.46
CA HIS A 82 13.33 -6.28 4.03
C HIS A 82 11.95 -6.01 3.43
N VAL A 83 11.16 -5.19 4.11
CA VAL A 83 9.77 -4.89 3.73
C VAL A 83 9.55 -3.43 3.29
N SER A 84 10.62 -2.67 3.07
CA SER A 84 10.55 -1.31 2.52
C SER A 84 10.00 -1.33 1.10
N GLY A 85 9.16 -0.34 0.77
CA GLY A 85 8.63 -0.13 -0.58
C GLY A 85 9.52 0.74 -1.46
N ALA A 86 10.34 1.60 -0.85
CA ALA A 86 11.18 2.57 -1.54
C ALA A 86 12.63 2.10 -1.78
N LEU A 87 13.00 0.93 -1.26
CA LEU A 87 14.33 0.34 -1.42
C LEU A 87 14.24 -0.95 -2.24
N ASP A 88 15.30 -1.25 -2.96
CA ASP A 88 15.48 -2.56 -3.60
C ASP A 88 16.30 -3.51 -2.71
N ALA A 89 16.59 -4.72 -3.22
CA ALA A 89 17.35 -5.72 -2.47
C ALA A 89 18.81 -5.31 -2.19
N GLU A 90 19.35 -4.33 -2.91
CA GLU A 90 20.73 -3.83 -2.71
C GLU A 90 20.93 -3.17 -1.35
N ALA A 91 19.84 -2.69 -0.72
CA ALA A 91 19.88 -2.22 0.66
C ALA A 91 20.38 -3.31 1.66
N LEU A 92 20.31 -4.58 1.27
CA LEU A 92 20.83 -5.72 2.05
C LEU A 92 22.15 -6.28 1.51
N ALA A 93 22.81 -5.63 0.54
CA ALA A 93 24.07 -6.07 -0.04
C ALA A 93 25.16 -6.41 1.01
N PRO A 94 25.25 -5.70 2.16
CA PRO A 94 26.22 -6.05 3.21
C PRO A 94 26.11 -7.49 3.72
N LEU A 95 24.93 -8.12 3.60
CA LEU A 95 24.70 -9.50 4.06
C LEU A 95 24.96 -10.58 3.00
N ARG A 96 25.24 -10.20 1.74
CA ARG A 96 25.63 -11.17 0.72
C ARG A 96 26.93 -11.85 1.12
N GLY A 97 26.99 -13.16 0.93
CA GLY A 97 28.10 -13.98 1.41
C GLY A 97 27.99 -14.43 2.87
N SER A 98 27.20 -13.73 3.70
CA SER A 98 26.96 -14.12 5.10
C SER A 98 25.64 -14.90 5.30
N CYS A 99 24.79 -14.94 4.28
CA CYS A 99 23.51 -15.65 4.30
C CYS A 99 23.23 -16.32 2.95
N ALA A 100 22.13 -17.06 2.85
CA ALA A 100 21.76 -17.79 1.64
C ALA A 100 21.19 -16.92 0.51
N GLY A 101 21.05 -15.62 0.73
CA GLY A 101 20.59 -14.63 -0.23
C GLY A 101 19.72 -13.54 0.40
N VAL A 102 19.56 -12.45 -0.32
CA VAL A 102 18.82 -11.26 0.13
C VAL A 102 17.71 -10.89 -0.85
N ALA A 103 16.59 -10.34 -0.33
CA ALA A 103 15.50 -9.87 -1.17
C ALA A 103 14.72 -8.71 -0.53
N GLN A 104 14.03 -7.96 -1.37
CA GLN A 104 12.89 -7.14 -0.97
C GLN A 104 11.62 -7.99 -0.98
N MET A 105 10.73 -7.76 -0.02
CA MET A 105 9.39 -8.34 0.06
C MET A 105 8.41 -7.27 0.53
N HIS A 106 7.96 -6.40 -0.36
CA HIS A 106 7.10 -5.27 0.01
C HIS A 106 5.60 -5.59 -0.18
N PRO A 107 4.83 -5.74 0.91
CA PRO A 107 3.37 -5.86 0.83
C PRO A 107 2.74 -4.53 0.44
N MET A 108 2.01 -4.48 -0.68
CA MET A 108 1.21 -3.31 -1.08
C MET A 108 -0.10 -3.27 -0.28
N ILE A 109 0.03 -3.05 1.02
CA ILE A 109 -1.07 -3.01 1.99
C ILE A 109 -0.79 -1.93 3.04
N SER A 110 -1.83 -1.21 3.47
CA SER A 110 -1.74 -0.21 4.54
C SER A 110 -1.77 -0.87 5.93
N PHE A 111 -0.77 -0.55 6.75
CA PHE A 111 -0.64 -1.01 8.14
C PHE A 111 -0.84 0.18 9.08
N ALA A 112 -2.06 0.40 9.54
CA ALA A 112 -2.41 1.57 10.34
C ALA A 112 -2.01 1.45 11.82
N SER A 113 -2.08 0.25 12.40
CA SER A 113 -1.80 -0.01 13.82
C SER A 113 -1.10 -1.35 14.03
N PRO A 114 -0.25 -1.51 15.05
CA PRO A 114 0.29 -2.82 15.43
C PRO A 114 -0.78 -3.76 16.00
N ASP A 115 -1.91 -3.21 16.45
CA ASP A 115 -2.99 -3.98 17.07
C ASP A 115 -3.98 -4.54 16.06
N VAL A 116 -3.97 -4.01 14.84
CA VAL A 116 -4.86 -4.44 13.74
C VAL A 116 -4.04 -5.14 12.66
N VAL A 117 -4.35 -6.40 12.41
CA VAL A 117 -3.83 -7.11 11.23
C VAL A 117 -4.75 -6.80 10.07
N PRO A 118 -4.26 -6.12 9.01
CA PRO A 118 -5.09 -5.84 7.84
C PRO A 118 -5.44 -7.14 7.11
N GLY A 119 -6.48 -7.10 6.28
CA GLY A 119 -6.84 -8.20 5.40
C GLY A 119 -5.73 -8.47 4.37
N LEU A 120 -4.86 -9.43 4.64
CA LEU A 120 -3.73 -9.76 3.75
C LEU A 120 -4.17 -10.58 2.53
N ALA A 121 -5.25 -11.34 2.65
CA ALA A 121 -5.79 -12.13 1.55
C ALA A 121 -6.10 -11.23 0.34
N ARG A 122 -5.72 -11.68 -0.86
CA ARG A 122 -5.85 -10.93 -2.13
C ARG A 122 -4.88 -9.74 -2.28
N GLY A 123 -4.11 -9.38 -1.25
CA GLY A 123 -3.08 -8.35 -1.39
C GLY A 123 -1.93 -8.78 -2.30
N ASN A 124 -1.27 -7.81 -2.92
CA ASN A 124 -0.08 -8.05 -3.73
C ASN A 124 1.18 -7.78 -2.91
N VAL A 125 2.24 -8.54 -3.22
CA VAL A 125 3.58 -8.36 -2.64
C VAL A 125 4.58 -8.25 -3.78
N HIS A 126 5.31 -7.15 -3.86
CA HIS A 126 6.46 -7.08 -4.75
C HIS A 126 7.65 -7.82 -4.13
N VAL A 127 8.30 -8.68 -4.92
CA VAL A 127 9.44 -9.48 -4.48
C VAL A 127 10.54 -9.41 -5.53
N GLN A 128 11.76 -9.00 -5.12
CA GLN A 128 12.94 -8.98 -5.99
C GLN A 128 14.21 -9.22 -5.16
N GLY A 129 15.28 -9.70 -5.81
CA GLY A 129 16.57 -9.99 -5.18
C GLY A 129 17.16 -11.31 -5.65
N ASP A 130 17.96 -11.95 -4.81
CA ASP A 130 18.64 -13.20 -5.11
C ASP A 130 17.63 -14.36 -5.22
N ALA A 131 17.82 -15.25 -6.20
CA ALA A 131 16.86 -16.29 -6.56
C ALA A 131 16.33 -17.12 -5.38
N ARG A 132 17.23 -17.53 -4.46
CA ARG A 132 16.87 -18.31 -3.29
C ARG A 132 16.02 -17.51 -2.29
N ALA A 133 16.36 -16.24 -2.07
CA ALA A 133 15.61 -15.35 -1.18
C ALA A 133 14.24 -15.02 -1.77
N VAL A 134 14.17 -14.74 -3.07
CA VAL A 134 12.91 -14.53 -3.80
C VAL A 134 12.01 -15.75 -3.69
N ALA A 135 12.52 -16.96 -3.87
CA ALA A 135 11.73 -18.19 -3.74
C ALA A 135 11.12 -18.33 -2.32
N ARG A 136 11.89 -18.08 -1.27
CA ARG A 136 11.42 -18.12 0.12
C ARG A 136 10.44 -17.00 0.44
N ALA A 137 10.71 -15.77 -0.01
CA ALA A 137 9.80 -14.63 0.16
C ALA A 137 8.45 -14.86 -0.54
N ARG A 138 8.45 -15.40 -1.76
CA ARG A 138 7.22 -15.76 -2.49
C ARG A 138 6.42 -16.86 -1.77
N ALA A 139 7.10 -17.87 -1.22
CA ALA A 139 6.44 -18.92 -0.44
C ALA A 139 5.80 -18.34 0.83
N LEU A 140 6.49 -17.42 1.53
CA LEU A 140 5.98 -16.74 2.71
C LEU A 140 4.76 -15.85 2.37
N ALA A 141 4.82 -15.09 1.27
CA ALA A 141 3.71 -14.26 0.78
C ALA A 141 2.46 -15.11 0.48
N ARG A 142 2.61 -16.22 -0.24
CA ARG A 142 1.48 -17.13 -0.53
C ARG A 142 0.89 -17.72 0.75
N ARG A 143 1.72 -18.06 1.72
CA ARG A 143 1.24 -18.55 3.02
C ARG A 143 0.41 -17.51 3.76
N LEU A 144 0.70 -16.23 3.56
CA LEU A 144 -0.12 -15.12 4.06
C LEU A 144 -1.41 -14.88 3.25
N GLY A 145 -1.62 -15.63 2.16
CA GLY A 145 -2.75 -15.47 1.25
C GLY A 145 -2.55 -14.34 0.24
N MET A 146 -1.32 -13.82 0.12
CA MET A 146 -0.99 -12.73 -0.79
C MET A 146 -0.48 -13.25 -2.13
N THR A 147 -0.61 -12.42 -3.18
CA THR A 147 -0.10 -12.73 -4.52
C THR A 147 1.29 -12.11 -4.72
N PRO A 148 2.37 -12.91 -4.78
CA PRO A 148 3.70 -12.40 -5.04
C PRO A 148 3.87 -12.03 -6.53
N ARG A 149 4.38 -10.83 -6.77
CA ARG A 149 4.69 -10.26 -8.08
C ARG A 149 6.18 -9.92 -8.16
N THR A 150 6.72 -9.93 -9.37
CA THR A 150 8.08 -9.42 -9.67
C THR A 150 7.99 -8.63 -10.96
N PHE A 151 8.49 -7.40 -10.94
CA PHE A 151 8.50 -6.51 -12.08
C PHE A 151 9.96 -6.14 -12.38
N PRO A 152 10.57 -6.66 -13.46
CA PRO A 152 11.92 -6.29 -13.84
C PRO A 152 12.03 -4.78 -14.09
N GLY A 153 13.08 -4.14 -13.58
CA GLY A 153 13.30 -2.71 -13.80
C GLY A 153 12.32 -1.79 -13.04
N LEU A 154 11.62 -2.29 -12.02
CA LEU A 154 10.68 -1.48 -11.24
C LEU A 154 11.40 -0.29 -10.59
N ASP A 155 10.94 0.92 -10.88
CA ASP A 155 11.28 2.09 -10.08
C ASP A 155 10.59 1.99 -8.72
N ALA A 156 11.37 1.65 -7.69
CA ALA A 156 10.85 1.44 -6.34
C ALA A 156 10.26 2.72 -5.73
N VAL A 157 10.80 3.89 -6.08
CA VAL A 157 10.33 5.19 -5.56
C VAL A 157 8.96 5.52 -6.16
N ALA A 158 8.82 5.41 -7.49
CA ALA A 158 7.55 5.62 -8.19
C ALA A 158 6.48 4.61 -7.72
N TYR A 159 6.86 3.33 -7.54
CA TYR A 159 5.99 2.29 -7.03
C TYR A 159 5.49 2.62 -5.60
N HIS A 160 6.39 3.05 -4.71
CA HIS A 160 6.02 3.41 -3.35
C HIS A 160 5.20 4.70 -3.29
N ALA A 161 5.51 5.68 -4.15
CA ALA A 161 4.73 6.92 -4.29
C ALA A 161 3.29 6.62 -4.74
N ALA A 162 3.10 5.72 -5.71
CA ALA A 162 1.77 5.29 -6.15
C ALA A 162 0.97 4.62 -5.02
N ALA A 163 1.61 3.74 -4.23
CA ALA A 163 0.99 3.13 -3.06
C ALA A 163 0.60 4.18 -2.00
N GLY A 164 1.49 5.14 -1.74
CA GLY A 164 1.24 6.25 -0.81
C GLY A 164 0.11 7.16 -1.27
N LEU A 165 0.09 7.53 -2.56
CA LEU A 165 -0.96 8.33 -3.16
C LEU A 165 -2.34 7.69 -2.96
N VAL A 166 -2.46 6.39 -3.21
CA VAL A 166 -3.75 5.69 -3.08
C VAL A 166 -4.09 5.45 -1.61
N ALA A 167 -3.20 4.86 -0.81
CA ALA A 167 -3.54 4.46 0.56
C ALA A 167 -3.66 5.66 1.50
N ASN A 168 -2.68 6.57 1.49
CA ASN A 168 -2.69 7.74 2.36
C ASN A 168 -3.64 8.81 1.83
N GLY A 169 -3.73 8.97 0.50
CA GLY A 169 -4.67 9.85 -0.16
C GLY A 169 -6.12 9.47 0.13
N ALA A 170 -6.48 8.18 0.05
CA ALA A 170 -7.83 7.72 0.39
C ALA A 170 -8.18 8.02 1.86
N ALA A 171 -7.24 7.84 2.79
CA ALA A 171 -7.46 8.18 4.20
C ALA A 171 -7.67 9.69 4.40
N ALA A 172 -6.89 10.54 3.71
CA ALA A 172 -7.02 12.00 3.77
C ALA A 172 -8.36 12.46 3.16
N LEU A 173 -8.74 11.93 1.98
CA LEU A 173 -10.03 12.23 1.35
C LEU A 173 -11.21 11.82 2.24
N ALA A 174 -11.13 10.65 2.89
CA ALA A 174 -12.15 10.22 3.83
C ALA A 174 -12.23 11.14 5.07
N ALA A 175 -11.11 11.64 5.57
CA ALA A 175 -11.11 12.59 6.70
C ALA A 175 -11.78 13.92 6.33
N VAL A 176 -11.51 14.47 5.13
CA VAL A 176 -12.18 15.68 4.63
C VAL A 176 -13.67 15.41 4.39
N GLY A 177 -14.02 14.24 3.82
CA GLY A 177 -15.41 13.82 3.66
C GLY A 177 -16.15 13.70 5.00
N ALA A 178 -15.49 13.19 6.05
CA ALA A 178 -16.08 13.11 7.39
C ALA A 178 -16.35 14.50 7.99
N GLU A 179 -15.45 15.47 7.78
CA GLU A 179 -15.68 16.84 8.23
C GLU A 179 -16.88 17.48 7.48
N LEU A 180 -16.98 17.29 6.18
CA LEU A 180 -18.14 17.77 5.41
C LEU A 180 -19.44 17.12 5.88
N LEU A 181 -19.45 15.82 6.17
CA LEU A 181 -20.60 15.13 6.76
C LEU A 181 -20.98 15.72 8.11
N ALA A 182 -20.01 16.06 8.96
CA ALA A 182 -20.26 16.72 10.24
C ALA A 182 -20.92 18.10 10.03
N ARG A 183 -20.48 18.87 9.02
CA ARG A 183 -21.14 20.16 8.63
C ARG A 183 -22.53 19.95 8.05
N ALA A 184 -22.84 18.75 7.59
CA ALA A 184 -24.18 18.33 7.12
C ALA A 184 -25.03 17.64 8.21
N SER A 185 -24.67 17.81 9.50
CA SER A 185 -25.37 17.28 10.68
C SER A 185 -25.26 15.76 10.86
N VAL A 186 -24.26 15.10 10.27
CA VAL A 186 -23.96 13.69 10.56
C VAL A 186 -23.07 13.63 11.81
N PRO A 187 -23.39 12.82 12.83
CA PRO A 187 -22.54 12.67 13.99
C PRO A 187 -21.12 12.20 13.65
N ARG A 188 -20.11 12.78 14.29
CA ARG A 188 -18.68 12.55 13.97
C ARG A 188 -18.27 11.07 14.12
N ASP A 189 -18.85 10.34 15.05
CA ASP A 189 -18.57 8.91 15.25
C ASP A 189 -19.25 8.00 14.22
N VAL A 190 -20.25 8.50 13.50
CA VAL A 190 -20.96 7.77 12.44
C VAL A 190 -20.23 7.88 11.09
N ALA A 191 -19.64 9.02 10.78
CA ALA A 191 -18.99 9.29 9.50
C ALA A 191 -17.97 8.21 9.07
N PRO A 192 -17.04 7.73 9.91
CA PRO A 192 -16.12 6.65 9.52
C PRO A 192 -16.83 5.33 9.18
N ARG A 193 -17.96 5.04 9.83
CA ARG A 193 -18.77 3.84 9.57
C ARG A 193 -19.54 3.91 8.25
N MET A 194 -19.79 5.11 7.73
CA MET A 194 -20.37 5.33 6.41
C MET A 194 -19.29 5.30 5.32
N LEU A 195 -18.17 6.01 5.55
CA LEU A 195 -17.12 6.18 4.55
C LEU A 195 -16.27 4.91 4.35
N GLY A 196 -16.08 4.10 5.37
CA GLY A 196 -15.35 2.83 5.26
C GLY A 196 -15.97 1.85 4.25
N PRO A 197 -17.28 1.55 4.31
CA PRO A 197 -17.98 0.77 3.28
C PRO A 197 -17.94 1.39 1.89
N LEU A 198 -18.04 2.71 1.79
CA LEU A 198 -17.94 3.45 0.51
C LEU A 198 -16.55 3.23 -0.12
N LEU A 199 -15.48 3.39 0.64
CA LEU A 199 -14.11 3.13 0.15
C LEU A 199 -13.92 1.69 -0.32
N ARG A 200 -14.50 0.71 0.40
CA ARG A 200 -14.46 -0.70 -0.03
C ARG A 200 -15.17 -0.91 -1.35
N SER A 201 -16.33 -0.29 -1.56
CA SER A 201 -17.06 -0.39 -2.83
C SER A 201 -16.28 0.21 -4.01
N VAL A 202 -15.54 1.31 -3.78
CA VAL A 202 -14.62 1.88 -4.78
C VAL A 202 -13.48 0.89 -5.09
N ALA A 203 -12.87 0.30 -4.06
CA ALA A 203 -11.81 -0.69 -4.24
C ALA A 203 -12.30 -1.92 -5.02
N ASP A 204 -13.50 -2.41 -4.72
CA ASP A 204 -14.13 -3.52 -5.45
C ASP A 204 -14.38 -3.16 -6.93
N ASN A 205 -14.82 -1.92 -7.23
CA ASN A 205 -14.98 -1.46 -8.60
C ASN A 205 -13.65 -1.40 -9.35
N VAL A 206 -12.60 -0.89 -8.71
CA VAL A 206 -11.25 -0.85 -9.30
C VAL A 206 -10.75 -2.26 -9.62
N GLU A 207 -10.93 -3.21 -8.70
CA GLU A 207 -10.47 -4.60 -8.88
C GLU A 207 -11.25 -5.33 -9.97
N LYS A 208 -12.57 -5.12 -10.03
CA LYS A 208 -13.46 -5.87 -10.94
C LYS A 208 -13.56 -5.26 -12.34
N LEU A 209 -13.58 -3.93 -12.42
CA LEU A 209 -13.85 -3.20 -13.67
C LEU A 209 -12.61 -2.58 -14.30
N GLY A 210 -11.58 -2.30 -13.49
CA GLY A 210 -10.39 -1.57 -13.92
C GLY A 210 -10.69 -0.13 -14.34
N PHE A 211 -9.68 0.55 -14.88
CA PHE A 211 -9.83 1.89 -15.41
C PHE A 211 -10.09 1.85 -16.91
N PRO A 212 -10.93 2.76 -17.46
CA PRO A 212 -11.61 3.89 -16.77
C PRO A 212 -12.92 3.51 -16.07
N ARG A 213 -13.45 2.29 -16.26
CA ARG A 213 -14.83 1.89 -15.93
C ARG A 213 -15.17 1.91 -14.44
N ALA A 214 -14.16 1.89 -13.55
CA ALA A 214 -14.35 2.00 -12.10
C ALA A 214 -14.87 3.37 -11.65
N LEU A 215 -14.73 4.42 -12.50
CA LEU A 215 -15.23 5.75 -12.19
C LEU A 215 -16.76 5.77 -12.14
N THR A 216 -17.31 6.48 -11.15
CA THR A 216 -18.74 6.75 -10.99
C THR A 216 -18.94 8.24 -10.68
N GLY A 217 -20.21 8.68 -10.52
CA GLY A 217 -20.50 10.02 -10.02
C GLY A 217 -20.79 11.07 -11.10
N PRO A 218 -20.94 12.36 -10.71
CA PRO A 218 -21.40 13.42 -11.59
C PRO A 218 -20.43 13.72 -12.73
N VAL A 219 -19.11 13.71 -12.48
CA VAL A 219 -18.10 13.96 -13.52
C VAL A 219 -18.21 12.93 -14.65
N ARG A 220 -18.36 11.64 -14.30
CA ARG A 220 -18.57 10.57 -15.30
C ARG A 220 -19.78 10.84 -16.21
N ARG A 221 -20.88 11.32 -15.63
CA ARG A 221 -22.14 11.58 -16.35
C ARG A 221 -22.21 12.95 -17.02
N GLY A 222 -21.15 13.75 -16.96
CA GLY A 222 -21.18 15.13 -17.50
C GLY A 222 -22.15 16.06 -16.75
N ASP A 223 -22.46 15.79 -15.48
CA ASP A 223 -23.42 16.54 -14.68
C ASP A 223 -22.78 17.84 -14.13
N VAL A 224 -22.77 18.87 -14.97
CA VAL A 224 -22.22 20.20 -14.64
C VAL A 224 -22.96 20.82 -13.46
N ALA A 225 -24.30 20.78 -13.47
CA ALA A 225 -25.11 21.40 -12.43
C ALA A 225 -24.90 20.72 -11.05
N GLY A 226 -24.76 19.40 -11.04
CA GLY A 226 -24.40 18.66 -9.83
C GLY A 226 -23.04 19.05 -9.28
N LEU A 227 -22.04 19.22 -10.14
CA LEU A 227 -20.69 19.67 -9.75
C LEU A 227 -20.72 21.08 -9.16
N GLU A 228 -21.43 22.02 -9.81
CA GLU A 228 -21.55 23.42 -9.34
C GLU A 228 -22.24 23.49 -7.97
N LYS A 229 -23.29 22.69 -7.73
CA LYS A 229 -23.92 22.57 -6.40
C LYS A 229 -22.94 22.06 -5.34
N HIS A 230 -22.10 21.07 -5.69
CA HIS A 230 -21.05 20.60 -4.78
C HIS A 230 -20.05 21.71 -4.45
N LEU A 231 -19.56 22.44 -5.46
CA LEU A 231 -18.61 23.54 -5.26
C LEU A 231 -19.22 24.66 -4.40
N ALA A 232 -20.45 25.07 -4.68
CA ALA A 232 -21.16 26.08 -3.88
C ALA A 232 -21.32 25.63 -2.42
N THR A 233 -21.68 24.36 -2.20
CA THR A 233 -21.82 23.80 -0.86
C THR A 233 -20.49 23.77 -0.11
N LEU A 234 -19.41 23.37 -0.79
CA LEU A 234 -18.06 23.35 -0.22
C LEU A 234 -17.60 24.76 0.13
N LEU A 235 -17.78 25.74 -0.77
CA LEU A 235 -17.44 27.14 -0.50
C LEU A 235 -18.18 27.68 0.75
N ALA A 236 -19.44 27.30 0.93
CA ALA A 236 -20.23 27.75 2.06
C ALA A 236 -19.91 27.02 3.38
N LYS A 237 -19.61 25.73 3.33
CA LYS A 237 -19.50 24.89 4.54
C LYS A 237 -18.07 24.50 4.91
N LEU A 238 -17.16 24.35 3.94
CA LEU A 238 -15.79 23.83 4.13
C LEU A 238 -14.86 24.37 3.02
N PRO A 239 -14.67 25.70 2.95
CA PRO A 239 -13.94 26.34 1.85
C PRO A 239 -12.51 25.85 1.67
N GLU A 240 -11.85 25.42 2.75
CA GLU A 240 -10.51 24.84 2.74
C GLU A 240 -10.42 23.50 1.97
N ALA A 241 -11.54 22.80 1.76
CA ALA A 241 -11.60 21.57 0.97
C ALA A 241 -11.77 21.80 -0.54
N VAL A 242 -12.10 23.02 -0.98
CA VAL A 242 -12.34 23.32 -2.39
C VAL A 242 -11.15 23.01 -3.29
N PRO A 243 -9.90 23.37 -2.95
CA PRO A 243 -8.75 23.01 -3.79
C PRO A 243 -8.60 21.49 -3.98
N LEU A 244 -8.77 20.73 -2.90
CA LEU A 244 -8.69 19.26 -2.95
C LEU A 244 -9.80 18.66 -3.80
N TYR A 245 -11.04 19.15 -3.64
CA TYR A 245 -12.18 18.70 -4.43
C TYR A 245 -11.98 18.97 -5.92
N ARG A 246 -11.51 20.18 -6.29
CA ARG A 246 -11.17 20.54 -7.67
C ARG A 246 -10.13 19.61 -8.27
N ALA A 247 -9.00 19.41 -7.58
CA ALA A 247 -7.93 18.53 -8.05
C ALA A 247 -8.42 17.08 -8.24
N ALA A 248 -9.23 16.58 -7.30
CA ALA A 248 -9.82 15.25 -7.40
C ALA A 248 -10.82 15.14 -8.58
N ALA A 249 -11.65 16.15 -8.82
CA ALA A 249 -12.58 16.19 -9.94
C ALA A 249 -11.85 16.32 -11.29
N GLU A 250 -10.80 17.13 -11.36
CA GLU A 250 -9.95 17.25 -12.55
C GLU A 250 -9.29 15.92 -12.94
N ALA A 251 -8.82 15.14 -11.95
CA ALA A 251 -8.25 13.82 -12.18
C ALA A 251 -9.26 12.82 -12.73
N GLN A 252 -10.55 13.04 -12.56
CA GLN A 252 -11.63 12.20 -13.11
C GLN A 252 -11.91 12.49 -14.59
N LEU A 253 -11.63 13.70 -15.09
CA LEU A 253 -11.99 14.10 -16.47
C LEU A 253 -11.39 13.18 -17.55
N PRO A 254 -10.12 12.80 -17.53
CA PRO A 254 -9.57 11.87 -18.54
C PRO A 254 -10.31 10.53 -18.54
N LEU A 255 -10.67 10.02 -17.36
CA LEU A 255 -11.40 8.76 -17.22
C LEU A 255 -12.84 8.90 -17.76
N ALA A 256 -13.52 10.00 -17.41
CA ALA A 256 -14.87 10.27 -17.86
C ALA A 256 -14.96 10.41 -19.38
N ARG A 257 -14.00 11.12 -19.99
CA ARG A 257 -13.90 11.24 -21.45
C ARG A 257 -13.64 9.89 -22.13
N ALA A 258 -12.80 9.05 -21.54
CA ALA A 258 -12.51 7.72 -22.09
C ALA A 258 -13.70 6.76 -21.97
N ILE A 259 -14.61 6.97 -21.01
CA ILE A 259 -15.87 6.22 -20.90
C ILE A 259 -16.89 6.69 -21.96
N GLY A 260 -17.03 8.00 -22.14
CA GLY A 260 -17.90 8.59 -23.16
C GLY A 260 -19.39 8.55 -22.84
N ASP A 261 -19.79 8.53 -21.53
CA ASP A 261 -21.19 8.49 -21.11
C ASP A 261 -21.96 9.83 -21.33
N ALA A 262 -21.24 10.91 -21.72
CA ALA A 262 -21.80 12.22 -21.99
C ALA A 262 -21.11 12.91 -23.17
N PRO A 263 -21.73 13.94 -23.77
CA PRO A 263 -21.12 14.75 -24.84
C PRO A 263 -19.82 15.43 -24.36
N ALA A 264 -18.88 15.63 -25.30
CA ALA A 264 -17.57 16.25 -25.00
C ALA A 264 -17.74 17.66 -24.36
N GLU A 265 -18.72 18.42 -24.82
CA GLU A 265 -19.04 19.78 -24.35
C GLU A 265 -19.39 19.81 -22.86
N SER A 266 -20.01 18.74 -22.33
CA SER A 266 -20.31 18.61 -20.90
C SER A 266 -19.04 18.50 -20.08
N PHE A 267 -18.05 17.73 -20.55
CA PHE A 267 -16.74 17.61 -19.88
C PHE A 267 -15.93 18.90 -19.96
N ASP A 268 -16.05 19.66 -21.05
CA ASP A 268 -15.44 20.99 -21.20
C ASP A 268 -16.09 21.99 -20.25
N ALA A 269 -17.41 21.96 -20.10
CA ALA A 269 -18.11 22.78 -19.12
C ALA A 269 -17.71 22.45 -17.68
N ILE A 270 -17.54 21.17 -17.33
CA ILE A 270 -17.00 20.74 -16.04
C ILE A 270 -15.58 21.29 -15.84
N ALA A 271 -14.70 21.18 -16.86
CA ALA A 271 -13.34 21.69 -16.78
C ALA A 271 -13.31 23.21 -16.50
N ARG A 272 -14.18 23.99 -17.17
CA ARG A 272 -14.33 25.43 -16.91
C ARG A 272 -14.85 25.72 -15.50
N ALA A 273 -15.86 25.00 -15.03
CA ALA A 273 -16.38 25.15 -13.67
C ALA A 273 -15.31 24.85 -12.58
N LEU A 274 -14.35 23.96 -12.89
CA LEU A 274 -13.20 23.67 -12.03
C LEU A 274 -12.08 24.73 -12.15
N GLY A 275 -12.21 25.74 -13.03
CA GLY A 275 -11.22 26.82 -13.20
C GLY A 275 -10.09 26.51 -14.18
N ARG A 276 -10.23 25.50 -15.06
CA ARG A 276 -9.29 25.27 -16.16
C ARG A 276 -9.65 26.14 -17.38
N PRO A 277 -8.68 26.75 -18.06
CA PRO A 277 -8.92 27.36 -19.36
C PRO A 277 -9.44 26.27 -20.32
N ALA A 278 -10.31 26.68 -21.25
CA ALA A 278 -10.72 25.81 -22.36
C ALA A 278 -9.44 25.32 -23.07
N ARG A 279 -9.37 24.03 -23.40
CA ARG A 279 -8.34 23.57 -24.33
C ARG A 279 -8.67 24.20 -25.66
N ASP A 280 -7.81 25.09 -26.14
CA ASP A 280 -7.84 25.52 -27.53
C ASP A 280 -7.75 24.24 -28.38
N GLY A 281 -8.76 24.06 -29.24
CA GLY A 281 -8.87 22.90 -30.11
C GLY A 281 -7.65 22.87 -31.03
N GLY A 282 -6.82 21.83 -30.89
CA GLY A 282 -5.79 21.46 -31.85
C GLY A 282 -6.24 20.23 -32.63
#